data_6a66e43dec177813abf520abe70b571d
#
_entry.id   6a66e43dec177813abf520abe70b571d
#
_cell.length_a   1.000
_cell.length_b   1.000
_cell.length_c   1.000
_cell.angle_alpha   90.00
_cell.angle_beta   90.00
_cell.angle_gamma   90.00
#
_symmetry.space_group_name_H-M   'P 1'
#
loop_
_entity.id
_entity.type
_entity.pdbx_description
1 polymer ?
#
loop_
_entity_poly.entity_id
_entity_poly.type
_entity_poly.pdbx_seq_one_letter_code
_entity_poly.pdbx_strand_id
1 'polypeptide(L)'
;MKPITREWVKKAEGDFATAQREIRARKNPNYDASCFHSQQCVEKYLKARLQEANITFGKTHDLSTLLDLALEIEPTWDALREDLRALTVFAVGYRYPGDAADKELAREAVTRCRKVRRIIRHSLSL
;
A
#
# COMPACT_ATOMS: atom_id res chain seq x y z
N MET A 1 -14.55 -13.16 -7.36
CA MET A 1 -13.34 -12.36 -7.60
C MET A 1 -12.54 -12.98 -8.75
N LYS A 2 -12.07 -12.16 -9.66
CA LYS A 2 -11.27 -12.60 -10.81
C LYS A 2 -9.96 -13.21 -10.37
N PRO A 3 -9.41 -14.20 -11.11
CA PRO A 3 -8.10 -14.77 -10.79
C PRO A 3 -6.99 -13.73 -10.69
N ILE A 4 -6.95 -12.76 -11.61
CA ILE A 4 -5.92 -11.71 -11.59
C ILE A 4 -6.07 -10.81 -10.36
N THR A 5 -7.29 -10.53 -9.92
CA THR A 5 -7.54 -9.77 -8.70
C THR A 5 -6.97 -10.49 -7.49
N ARG A 6 -7.16 -11.81 -7.42
CA ARG A 6 -6.62 -12.64 -6.33
C ARG A 6 -5.10 -12.63 -6.32
N GLU A 7 -4.46 -12.59 -7.47
CA GLU A 7 -3.00 -12.50 -7.55
C GLU A 7 -2.49 -11.18 -7.00
N TRP A 8 -3.15 -10.06 -7.33
CA TRP A 8 -2.82 -8.77 -6.76
C TRP A 8 -2.95 -8.78 -5.24
N VAL A 9 -4.07 -9.34 -4.73
CA VAL A 9 -4.31 -9.44 -3.28
C VAL A 9 -3.23 -10.28 -2.62
N LYS A 10 -2.86 -11.41 -3.21
CA LYS A 10 -1.82 -12.28 -2.65
C LYS A 10 -0.49 -11.56 -2.54
N LYS A 11 -0.09 -10.81 -3.57
CA LYS A 11 1.14 -10.02 -3.55
C LYS A 11 1.07 -8.89 -2.53
N ALA A 12 -0.07 -8.22 -2.44
CA ALA A 12 -0.29 -7.17 -1.45
C ALA A 12 -0.16 -7.72 -0.02
N GLU A 13 -0.73 -8.91 0.24
CA GLU A 13 -0.63 -9.54 1.55
C GLU A 13 0.80 -9.98 1.88
N GLY A 14 1.57 -10.38 0.88
CA GLY A 14 2.99 -10.65 1.05
C GLY A 14 3.75 -9.40 1.49
N ASP A 15 3.46 -8.26 0.87
CA ASP A 15 4.06 -6.98 1.27
C ASP A 15 3.65 -6.59 2.69
N PHE A 16 2.39 -6.77 3.03
CA PHE A 16 1.91 -6.46 4.38
C PHE A 16 2.60 -7.32 5.43
N ALA A 17 2.74 -8.62 5.17
CA ALA A 17 3.44 -9.53 6.08
C ALA A 17 4.89 -9.09 6.29
N THR A 18 5.58 -8.69 5.22
CA THR A 18 6.96 -8.21 5.31
C THR A 18 7.05 -6.91 6.11
N ALA A 19 6.16 -5.95 5.84
CA ALA A 19 6.13 -4.68 6.56
C ALA A 19 5.94 -4.91 8.07
N GLN A 20 5.03 -5.80 8.45
CA GLN A 20 4.77 -6.12 9.86
C GLN A 20 5.94 -6.85 10.51
N ARG A 21 6.54 -7.78 9.81
CA ARG A 21 7.68 -8.53 10.33
C ARG A 21 8.84 -7.60 10.65
N GLU A 22 9.14 -6.67 9.76
CA GLU A 22 10.26 -5.75 9.95
C GLU A 22 9.98 -4.75 11.08
N ILE A 23 8.76 -4.23 11.21
CA ILE A 23 8.44 -3.30 12.29
C ILE A 23 8.48 -3.99 13.67
N ARG A 24 8.26 -5.29 13.72
CA ARG A 24 8.25 -6.09 14.96
C ARG A 24 9.59 -6.73 15.29
N ALA A 25 10.55 -6.69 14.36
CA ALA A 25 11.84 -7.34 14.56
C ALA A 25 12.58 -6.73 15.75
N ARG A 26 13.09 -7.62 16.62
CA ARG A 26 13.84 -7.19 17.82
C ARG A 26 15.31 -6.96 17.52
N LYS A 27 15.84 -7.65 16.50
CA LYS A 27 17.23 -7.52 16.07
C LYS A 27 17.28 -6.98 14.65
N ASN A 28 18.03 -5.91 14.46
CA ASN A 28 18.29 -5.32 13.17
C ASN A 28 17.01 -5.10 12.33
N PRO A 29 15.97 -4.44 12.87
CA PRO A 29 14.78 -4.17 12.08
C PRO A 29 15.14 -3.32 10.85
N ASN A 30 14.52 -3.63 9.73
CA ASN A 30 14.71 -2.85 8.51
C ASN A 30 13.50 -1.92 8.35
N TYR A 31 13.60 -0.71 8.88
CA TYR A 31 12.50 0.26 8.83
C TYR A 31 12.26 0.78 7.42
N ASP A 32 13.30 0.87 6.60
CA ASP A 32 13.14 1.23 5.18
C ASP A 32 12.27 0.20 4.46
N ALA A 33 12.52 -1.08 4.71
CA ALA A 33 11.72 -2.16 4.13
C ALA A 33 10.28 -2.12 4.62
N SER A 34 10.05 -1.81 5.90
CA SER A 34 8.70 -1.69 6.46
C SER A 34 7.92 -0.58 5.75
N CYS A 35 8.54 0.58 5.53
CA CYS A 35 7.93 1.70 4.81
C CYS A 35 7.67 1.34 3.34
N PHE A 36 8.66 0.77 2.66
CA PHE A 36 8.53 0.40 1.25
C PHE A 36 7.42 -0.62 1.04
N HIS A 37 7.39 -1.69 1.83
CA HIS A 37 6.38 -2.74 1.68
C HIS A 37 4.98 -2.27 2.11
N SER A 38 4.88 -1.30 3.02
CA SER A 38 3.60 -0.66 3.32
C SER A 38 3.05 0.06 2.10
N GLN A 39 3.88 0.81 1.38
CA GLN A 39 3.49 1.48 0.15
C GLN A 39 3.11 0.45 -0.92
N GLN A 40 3.92 -0.61 -1.10
CA GLN A 40 3.67 -1.64 -2.10
C GLN A 40 2.36 -2.39 -1.83
N CYS A 41 2.07 -2.67 -0.58
CA CYS A 41 0.82 -3.31 -0.18
C CYS A 41 -0.38 -2.49 -0.65
N VAL A 42 -0.39 -1.20 -0.36
CA VAL A 42 -1.50 -0.31 -0.71
C VAL A 42 -1.60 -0.15 -2.23
N GLU A 43 -0.49 0.02 -2.92
CA GLU A 43 -0.47 0.10 -4.38
C GLU A 43 -1.14 -1.13 -5.00
N LYS A 44 -0.77 -2.31 -4.54
CA LYS A 44 -1.31 -3.57 -5.07
C LYS A 44 -2.77 -3.77 -4.72
N TYR A 45 -3.21 -3.34 -3.55
CA TYR A 45 -4.64 -3.37 -3.21
C TYR A 45 -5.47 -2.42 -4.07
N LEU A 46 -4.98 -1.22 -4.34
CA LEU A 46 -5.66 -0.31 -5.26
C LEU A 46 -5.77 -0.93 -6.65
N LYS A 47 -4.67 -1.51 -7.13
CA LYS A 47 -4.66 -2.20 -8.43
C LYS A 47 -5.61 -3.39 -8.45
N ALA A 48 -5.70 -4.15 -7.37
CA ALA A 48 -6.65 -5.25 -7.23
C ALA A 48 -8.10 -4.76 -7.38
N ARG A 49 -8.44 -3.66 -6.72
CA ARG A 49 -9.80 -3.11 -6.80
C ARG A 49 -10.13 -2.61 -8.21
N LEU A 50 -9.19 -1.93 -8.84
CA LEU A 50 -9.36 -1.45 -10.22
C LEU A 50 -9.50 -2.62 -11.20
N GLN A 51 -8.68 -3.66 -11.02
CA GLN A 51 -8.72 -4.87 -11.85
C GLN A 51 -10.07 -5.55 -11.74
N GLU A 52 -10.62 -5.66 -10.54
CA GLU A 52 -11.93 -6.27 -10.31
C GLU A 52 -13.05 -5.50 -11.02
N ALA A 53 -12.91 -4.18 -11.11
CA ALA A 53 -13.89 -3.31 -11.76
C ALA A 53 -13.64 -3.11 -13.27
N ASN A 54 -12.65 -3.77 -13.84
CA ASN A 54 -12.25 -3.60 -15.24
C ASN A 54 -11.81 -2.16 -15.58
N ILE A 55 -11.24 -1.46 -14.62
CA ILE A 55 -10.69 -0.11 -14.85
C ILE A 55 -9.22 -0.25 -15.19
N THR A 56 -8.84 0.25 -16.38
CA THR A 56 -7.46 0.20 -16.86
C THR A 56 -6.60 1.19 -16.07
N PHE A 57 -5.40 0.77 -15.70
CA PHE A 57 -4.42 1.63 -15.04
C PHE A 57 -3.03 1.39 -15.66
N GLY A 58 -2.18 2.42 -15.61
CA GLY A 58 -0.82 2.33 -16.14
C GLY A 58 0.16 1.75 -15.10
N LYS A 59 1.44 1.71 -15.50
CA LYS A 59 2.54 1.29 -14.61
C LYS A 59 2.95 2.47 -13.72
N THR A 60 2.09 2.84 -12.79
CA THR A 60 2.36 3.94 -11.88
C THR A 60 2.56 3.43 -10.45
N HIS A 61 3.40 4.12 -9.69
CA HIS A 61 3.58 3.94 -8.25
C HIS A 61 2.95 5.09 -7.46
N ASP A 62 2.34 6.05 -8.14
CA ASP A 62 1.67 7.18 -7.50
C ASP A 62 0.28 6.72 -7.03
N LEU A 63 0.12 6.61 -5.72
CA LEU A 63 -1.10 6.15 -5.11
C LEU A 63 -2.28 7.11 -5.33
N SER A 64 -2.00 8.42 -5.43
CA SER A 64 -3.05 9.40 -5.71
C SER A 64 -3.64 9.22 -7.10
N THR A 65 -2.81 8.87 -8.09
CA THR A 65 -3.27 8.57 -9.44
C THR A 65 -4.20 7.36 -9.44
N LEU A 66 -3.83 6.30 -8.71
CA LEU A 66 -4.66 5.10 -8.58
C LEU A 66 -5.96 5.40 -7.83
N LEU A 67 -5.88 6.23 -6.79
CA LEU A 67 -7.06 6.67 -6.05
C LEU A 67 -8.04 7.40 -6.97
N ASP A 68 -7.55 8.33 -7.79
CA ASP A 68 -8.41 9.10 -8.68
C ASP A 68 -9.20 8.19 -9.62
N LEU A 69 -8.57 7.11 -10.11
CA LEU A 69 -9.27 6.11 -10.92
C LEU A 69 -10.33 5.36 -10.10
N ALA A 70 -10.05 5.06 -8.85
CA ALA A 70 -10.96 4.32 -7.99
C ALA A 70 -12.16 5.14 -7.53
N LEU A 71 -12.07 6.47 -7.51
CA LEU A 71 -13.15 7.34 -7.06
C LEU A 71 -14.44 7.19 -7.88
N GLU A 72 -14.35 6.73 -9.12
CA GLU A 72 -15.52 6.47 -9.96
C GLU A 72 -16.43 5.40 -9.36
N ILE A 73 -15.84 4.43 -8.66
CA ILE A 73 -16.58 3.29 -8.09
C ILE A 73 -16.61 3.30 -6.56
N GLU A 74 -15.72 4.05 -5.94
CA GLU A 74 -15.58 4.18 -4.49
C GLU A 74 -15.39 5.64 -4.11
N PRO A 75 -16.44 6.49 -4.28
CA PRO A 75 -16.28 7.94 -4.06
C PRO A 75 -15.89 8.32 -2.62
N THR A 76 -16.25 7.51 -1.62
CA THR A 76 -15.89 7.77 -0.23
C THR A 76 -14.39 7.60 0.03
N TRP A 77 -13.65 6.94 -0.88
CA TRP A 77 -12.21 6.74 -0.71
C TRP A 77 -11.40 8.03 -0.84
N ASP A 78 -12.01 9.13 -1.24
CA ASP A 78 -11.30 10.42 -1.24
C ASP A 78 -10.79 10.77 0.17
N ALA A 79 -11.42 10.26 1.22
CA ALA A 79 -10.97 10.41 2.60
C ALA A 79 -9.61 9.74 2.87
N LEU A 80 -9.15 8.86 1.96
CA LEU A 80 -7.85 8.19 2.08
C LEU A 80 -6.71 8.98 1.45
N ARG A 81 -6.97 10.10 0.81
CA ARG A 81 -5.97 10.82 0.03
C ARG A 81 -4.74 11.20 0.84
N GLU A 82 -4.92 11.66 2.06
CA GLU A 82 -3.80 12.02 2.93
C GLU A 82 -2.92 10.80 3.25
N ASP A 83 -3.55 9.68 3.58
CA ASP A 83 -2.82 8.43 3.84
C ASP A 83 -1.99 8.02 2.62
N LEU A 84 -2.59 8.12 1.43
CA LEU A 84 -1.94 7.71 0.20
C LEU A 84 -0.78 8.63 -0.17
N ARG A 85 -0.93 9.95 0.02
CA ARG A 85 0.16 10.90 -0.19
C ARG A 85 1.35 10.61 0.72
N ALA A 86 1.08 10.32 1.99
CA ALA A 86 2.11 10.00 2.96
C ALA A 86 2.87 8.72 2.58
N LEU A 87 2.18 7.73 1.99
CA LEU A 87 2.80 6.46 1.61
C LEU A 87 3.53 6.52 0.27
N THR A 88 3.10 7.36 -0.67
CA THR A 88 3.67 7.42 -2.03
C THR A 88 5.17 7.67 -2.02
N VAL A 89 5.67 8.48 -1.09
CA VAL A 89 7.10 8.83 -1.03
C VAL A 89 7.99 7.61 -0.83
N PHE A 90 7.46 6.51 -0.29
CA PHE A 90 8.24 5.30 -0.02
C PHE A 90 8.42 4.40 -1.24
N ALA A 91 7.78 4.71 -2.36
CA ALA A 91 7.93 3.91 -3.59
C ALA A 91 9.39 3.88 -4.07
N VAL A 92 10.10 4.97 -3.86
CA VAL A 92 11.51 5.12 -4.28
C VAL A 92 12.40 5.70 -3.18
N GLY A 93 11.85 6.07 -2.03
CA GLY A 93 12.61 6.67 -0.94
C GLY A 93 13.51 5.67 -0.21
N TYR A 94 14.53 6.18 0.49
CA TYR A 94 15.40 5.41 1.37
C TYR A 94 16.21 4.30 0.69
N ARG A 95 16.50 4.44 -0.61
CA ARG A 95 17.30 3.47 -1.37
C ARG A 95 18.80 3.73 -1.30
N TYR A 96 19.21 4.93 -0.90
CA TYR A 96 20.57 5.40 -1.01
C TYR A 96 21.20 5.70 0.34
N PRO A 97 22.53 5.63 0.46
CA PRO A 97 23.21 6.03 1.69
C PRO A 97 22.82 7.46 2.11
N GLY A 98 22.64 7.65 3.40
CA GLY A 98 22.23 8.94 3.95
C GLY A 98 20.72 9.08 4.15
N ASP A 99 19.94 8.23 3.51
CA ASP A 99 18.48 8.21 3.67
C ASP A 99 18.07 6.98 4.48
N ALA A 100 17.38 7.20 5.60
CA ALA A 100 16.92 6.10 6.43
C ALA A 100 15.64 6.47 7.15
N ALA A 101 14.70 5.54 7.18
CA ALA A 101 13.50 5.67 7.99
C ALA A 101 13.83 5.29 9.44
N ASP A 102 13.19 5.97 10.38
CA ASP A 102 13.25 5.58 11.78
C ASP A 102 12.03 4.73 12.15
N LYS A 103 12.01 4.26 13.39
CA LYS A 103 10.94 3.40 13.91
C LYS A 103 9.58 4.11 13.88
N GLU A 104 9.56 5.39 14.22
CA GLU A 104 8.31 6.16 14.27
C GLU A 104 7.70 6.32 12.88
N LEU A 105 8.52 6.64 11.89
CA LEU A 105 8.08 6.75 10.50
C LEU A 105 7.56 5.42 9.97
N ALA A 106 8.25 4.32 10.29
CA ALA A 106 7.81 2.99 9.89
C ALA A 106 6.48 2.61 10.55
N ARG A 107 6.30 2.93 11.83
CA ARG A 107 5.03 2.72 12.53
C ARG A 107 3.89 3.47 11.86
N GLU A 108 4.12 4.72 11.51
CA GLU A 108 3.13 5.53 10.81
C GLU A 108 2.76 4.91 9.46
N ALA A 109 3.77 4.50 8.70
CA ALA A 109 3.55 3.85 7.40
C ALA A 109 2.72 2.57 7.53
N VAL A 110 3.06 1.71 8.48
CA VAL A 110 2.31 0.46 8.70
C VAL A 110 0.89 0.74 9.17
N THR A 111 0.69 1.74 10.04
CA THR A 111 -0.64 2.12 10.52
C THR A 111 -1.53 2.60 9.38
N ARG A 112 -1.01 3.46 8.50
CA ARG A 112 -1.74 3.94 7.32
C ARG A 112 -2.04 2.79 6.36
N CYS A 113 -1.06 1.93 6.12
CA CYS A 113 -1.23 0.74 5.30
C CYS A 113 -2.34 -0.16 5.83
N ARG A 114 -2.33 -0.45 7.13
CA ARG A 114 -3.34 -1.30 7.77
C ARG A 114 -4.75 -0.73 7.60
N LYS A 115 -4.90 0.58 7.76
CA LYS A 115 -6.18 1.27 7.58
C LYS A 115 -6.70 1.12 6.15
N VAL A 116 -5.85 1.45 5.16
CA VAL A 116 -6.22 1.39 3.75
C VAL A 116 -6.50 -0.05 3.32
N ARG A 117 -5.65 -0.98 3.73
CA ARG A 117 -5.82 -2.41 3.47
C ARG A 117 -7.20 -2.91 3.94
N ARG A 118 -7.58 -2.58 5.16
CA ARG A 118 -8.85 -3.00 5.73
C ARG A 118 -10.04 -2.49 4.88
N ILE A 119 -9.98 -1.23 4.48
CA ILE A 119 -11.04 -0.60 3.68
C ILE A 119 -11.16 -1.27 2.31
N ILE A 120 -10.04 -1.50 1.64
CA ILE A 120 -10.06 -2.11 0.30
C ILE A 120 -10.48 -3.59 0.38
N ARG A 121 -10.00 -4.33 1.38
CA ARG A 121 -10.45 -5.72 1.59
C ARG A 121 -11.95 -5.80 1.77
N HIS A 122 -12.52 -4.90 2.56
CA HIS A 122 -13.97 -4.86 2.74
C HIS A 122 -14.69 -4.66 1.41
N SER A 123 -14.21 -3.74 0.59
CA SER A 123 -14.75 -3.49 -0.75
C SER A 123 -14.67 -4.72 -1.66
N LEU A 124 -13.67 -5.57 -1.47
CA LEU A 124 -13.48 -6.81 -2.23
C LEU A 124 -14.20 -8.03 -1.59
N SER A 125 -14.96 -7.81 -0.53
CA SER A 125 -15.66 -8.87 0.24
C SER A 125 -14.69 -9.87 0.89
N LEU A 126 -13.56 -9.36 1.34
CA LEU A 126 -12.54 -10.16 2.02
C LEU A 126 -12.53 -9.93 3.53
#